data_2eb7c286c993efcb63a880041fa4d52a
#
_entry.id   2eb7c286c993efcb63a880041fa4d52a
#
_cell.length_a   1.000
_cell.length_b   1.000
_cell.length_c   1.000
_cell.angle_alpha   90.00
_cell.angle_beta   90.00
_cell.angle_gamma   90.00
#
_symmetry.space_group_name_H-M   'P 1'
#
loop_
_entity.id
_entity.type
_entity.pdbx_description
1 polymer ?
#
loop_
_entity_poly.entity_id
_entity_poly.type
_entity_poly.pdbx_seq_one_letter_code
_entity_poly.pdbx_strand_id
1 'polypeptide(L)'
;MTRKERYERFMAYFQVAMPEANTELQYENAFQLLCAVMLSAQCTDKRVNMVTPALFEAYPTPFAMSVATKDEVLQYVKSVSYPNSKAEHLVQMARLLMERHGGEVPADFDALVALPGVGRKTANVMLSVAWGEARMAVDTHVFRVSHRIGLVSEKCTTPYAVEKELVKHIPDELIPRAHHWLILHGRYVCKSQKPKCGECGIRAFCKEGSKHQQNV
;
A
#
# COMPACT_ATOMS: atom_id res chain seq x y z
N MET A 1 27.98 10.34 -3.17
CA MET A 1 26.83 10.63 -2.28
C MET A 1 26.62 9.46 -1.34
N THR A 2 26.58 9.72 -0.05
CA THR A 2 26.32 8.73 1.01
C THR A 2 24.82 8.35 1.02
N ARG A 3 24.47 7.23 1.68
CA ARG A 3 23.07 6.83 1.83
C ARG A 3 22.30 7.84 2.70
N LYS A 4 22.93 8.39 3.75
CA LYS A 4 22.34 9.41 4.61
C LYS A 4 21.94 10.66 3.81
N GLU A 5 22.85 11.23 3.03
CA GLU A 5 22.56 12.38 2.15
C GLU A 5 21.42 12.08 1.15
N ARG A 6 21.32 10.82 0.70
CA ARG A 6 20.26 10.41 -0.22
C ARG A 6 18.89 10.37 0.45
N TYR A 7 18.79 9.90 1.70
CA TYR A 7 17.57 9.98 2.49
C TYR A 7 17.14 11.44 2.75
N GLU A 8 18.07 12.29 3.14
CA GLU A 8 17.81 13.71 3.38
C GLU A 8 17.23 14.39 2.13
N ARG A 9 17.87 14.18 0.97
CA ARG A 9 17.38 14.72 -0.31
C ARG A 9 16.07 14.10 -0.77
N PHE A 10 15.86 12.80 -0.53
CA PHE A 10 14.62 12.12 -0.83
C PHE A 10 13.45 12.74 -0.06
N MET A 11 13.59 12.88 1.25
CA MET A 11 12.55 13.47 2.09
C MET A 11 12.31 14.95 1.73
N ALA A 12 13.35 15.74 1.60
CA ALA A 12 13.23 17.15 1.23
C ALA A 12 12.51 17.35 -0.11
N TYR A 13 12.83 16.54 -1.12
CA TYR A 13 12.17 16.60 -2.42
C TYR A 13 10.68 16.24 -2.34
N PHE A 14 10.35 15.09 -1.74
CA PHE A 14 8.98 14.60 -1.78
C PHE A 14 8.03 15.35 -0.83
N GLN A 15 8.52 15.93 0.26
CA GLN A 15 7.72 16.84 1.09
C GLN A 15 7.22 18.05 0.31
N VAL A 16 7.97 18.52 -0.67
CA VAL A 16 7.58 19.64 -1.54
C VAL A 16 6.79 19.16 -2.76
N ALA A 17 7.24 18.08 -3.41
CA ALA A 17 6.66 17.62 -4.66
C ALA A 17 5.33 16.85 -4.48
N MET A 18 5.13 16.21 -3.33
CA MET A 18 3.95 15.41 -3.01
C MET A 18 3.58 15.56 -1.52
N PRO A 19 3.20 16.76 -1.05
CA PRO A 19 2.92 17.01 0.38
C PRO A 19 1.73 16.20 0.90
N GLU A 20 0.73 15.96 0.03
CA GLU A 20 -0.53 15.26 0.35
C GLU A 20 -0.57 13.82 -0.21
N ALA A 21 0.62 13.19 -0.39
CA ALA A 21 0.66 11.82 -0.90
C ALA A 21 -0.10 10.85 0.02
N ASN A 22 -1.08 10.16 -0.55
CA ASN A 22 -1.95 9.22 0.15
C ASN A 22 -2.36 8.07 -0.78
N THR A 23 -3.16 7.12 -0.27
CA THR A 23 -3.73 6.05 -1.08
C THR A 23 -4.66 6.60 -2.17
N GLU A 24 -4.69 5.93 -3.33
CA GLU A 24 -5.65 6.21 -4.41
C GLU A 24 -6.96 5.42 -4.26
N LEU A 25 -7.07 4.55 -3.25
CA LEU A 25 -8.31 3.83 -2.93
C LEU A 25 -9.36 4.77 -2.34
N GLN A 26 -10.62 4.59 -2.72
CA GLN A 26 -11.77 5.36 -2.25
C GLN A 26 -12.47 4.61 -1.12
N TYR A 27 -12.67 5.27 0.01
CA TYR A 27 -13.30 4.71 1.21
C TYR A 27 -13.78 5.86 2.13
N GLU A 28 -14.73 5.55 3.02
CA GLU A 28 -15.29 6.50 4.00
C GLU A 28 -14.91 6.15 5.45
N ASN A 29 -14.59 4.88 5.71
CA ASN A 29 -14.27 4.39 7.05
C ASN A 29 -13.26 3.24 7.02
N ALA A 30 -12.79 2.80 8.19
CA ALA A 30 -11.76 1.76 8.30
C ALA A 30 -12.21 0.40 7.72
N PHE A 31 -13.51 0.05 7.83
CA PHE A 31 -14.02 -1.19 7.24
C PHE A 31 -13.97 -1.17 5.72
N GLN A 32 -14.43 -0.07 5.10
CA GLN A 32 -14.35 0.11 3.65
C GLN A 32 -12.91 0.12 3.17
N LEU A 33 -12.00 0.79 3.90
CA LEU A 33 -10.57 0.77 3.60
C LEU A 33 -10.04 -0.67 3.63
N LEU A 34 -10.34 -1.45 4.67
CA LEU A 34 -9.90 -2.83 4.79
C LEU A 34 -10.37 -3.68 3.60
N CYS A 35 -11.65 -3.58 3.24
CA CYS A 35 -12.20 -4.25 2.05
C CYS A 35 -11.48 -3.83 0.77
N ALA A 36 -11.28 -2.53 0.56
CA ALA A 36 -10.60 -2.00 -0.62
C ALA A 36 -9.14 -2.48 -0.71
N VAL A 37 -8.40 -2.47 0.40
CA VAL A 37 -7.01 -2.96 0.46
C VAL A 37 -6.94 -4.46 0.19
N MET A 38 -7.85 -5.27 0.73
CA MET A 38 -7.94 -6.70 0.42
C MET A 38 -8.22 -6.94 -1.07
N LEU A 39 -9.13 -6.16 -1.66
CA LEU A 39 -9.44 -6.24 -3.08
C LEU A 39 -8.29 -5.78 -3.97
N SER A 40 -7.41 -4.89 -3.51
CA SER A 40 -6.26 -4.37 -4.27
C SER A 40 -5.12 -5.38 -4.42
N ALA A 41 -5.13 -6.49 -3.70
CA ALA A 41 -4.13 -7.55 -3.88
C ALA A 41 -4.09 -8.05 -5.33
N GLN A 42 -2.97 -7.84 -6.03
CA GLN A 42 -2.78 -8.16 -7.45
C GLN A 42 -3.86 -7.54 -8.38
N CYS A 43 -4.45 -6.43 -7.98
CA CYS A 43 -5.44 -5.68 -8.74
C CYS A 43 -5.11 -4.19 -8.70
N THR A 44 -5.46 -3.43 -9.75
CA THR A 44 -5.22 -1.99 -9.77
C THR A 44 -6.24 -1.26 -8.90
N ASP A 45 -5.81 -0.17 -8.24
CA ASP A 45 -6.71 0.67 -7.43
C ASP A 45 -7.87 1.21 -8.28
N LYS A 46 -7.60 1.55 -9.54
CA LYS A 46 -8.66 1.94 -10.50
C LYS A 46 -9.75 0.88 -10.63
N ARG A 47 -9.38 -0.41 -10.74
CA ARG A 47 -10.35 -1.50 -10.83
C ARG A 47 -11.10 -1.68 -9.52
N VAL A 48 -10.41 -1.58 -8.38
CA VAL A 48 -11.03 -1.65 -7.05
C VAL A 48 -12.07 -0.54 -6.91
N ASN A 49 -11.70 0.71 -7.20
CA ASN A 49 -12.59 1.87 -7.12
C ASN A 49 -13.80 1.81 -8.07
N MET A 50 -13.76 0.97 -9.11
CA MET A 50 -14.91 0.72 -9.98
C MET A 50 -15.95 -0.23 -9.36
N VAL A 51 -15.54 -1.13 -8.46
CA VAL A 51 -16.43 -2.14 -7.88
C VAL A 51 -16.88 -1.81 -6.47
N THR A 52 -16.08 -1.08 -5.71
CA THR A 52 -16.34 -0.79 -4.30
C THR A 52 -17.57 0.08 -4.05
N PRO A 53 -17.98 1.06 -4.88
CA PRO A 53 -19.19 1.82 -4.63
C PRO A 53 -20.45 0.94 -4.51
N ALA A 54 -20.69 0.07 -5.47
CA ALA A 54 -21.83 -0.86 -5.44
C ALA A 54 -21.70 -1.89 -4.30
N LEU A 55 -20.47 -2.35 -4.00
CA LEU A 55 -20.22 -3.26 -2.88
C LEU A 55 -20.56 -2.59 -1.54
N PHE A 56 -20.15 -1.33 -1.35
CA PHE A 56 -20.36 -0.61 -0.09
C PHE A 56 -21.79 -0.09 0.08
N GLU A 57 -22.51 0.14 -1.02
CA GLU A 57 -23.95 0.40 -0.99
C GLU A 57 -24.73 -0.83 -0.49
N ALA A 58 -24.37 -2.02 -0.97
CA ALA A 58 -25.02 -3.27 -0.58
C ALA A 58 -24.60 -3.74 0.83
N TYR A 59 -23.32 -3.53 1.20
CA TYR A 59 -22.74 -4.00 2.46
C TYR A 59 -21.97 -2.87 3.15
N PRO A 60 -22.67 -1.86 3.69
CA PRO A 60 -22.03 -0.66 4.27
C PRO A 60 -21.29 -0.92 5.60
N THR A 61 -21.58 -2.02 6.28
CA THR A 61 -21.06 -2.34 7.61
C THR A 61 -20.54 -3.78 7.67
N PRO A 62 -19.65 -4.09 8.65
CA PRO A 62 -19.26 -5.47 8.93
C PRO A 62 -20.45 -6.40 9.18
N PHE A 63 -21.48 -5.91 9.88
CA PHE A 63 -22.71 -6.69 10.11
C PHE A 63 -23.38 -7.09 8.79
N ALA A 64 -23.64 -6.12 7.91
CA ALA A 64 -24.28 -6.41 6.62
C ALA A 64 -23.47 -7.41 5.77
N MET A 65 -22.14 -7.28 5.76
CA MET A 65 -21.25 -8.20 5.04
C MET A 65 -21.21 -9.58 5.72
N SER A 66 -21.28 -9.67 7.03
CA SER A 66 -21.14 -10.92 7.80
C SER A 66 -22.28 -11.91 7.58
N VAL A 67 -23.48 -11.41 7.28
CA VAL A 67 -24.67 -12.23 7.02
C VAL A 67 -24.82 -12.60 5.55
N ALA A 68 -24.01 -11.99 4.68
CA ALA A 68 -24.00 -12.31 3.25
C ALA A 68 -23.39 -13.69 2.97
N THR A 69 -23.76 -14.24 1.83
CA THR A 69 -23.09 -15.41 1.27
C THR A 69 -21.92 -14.99 0.39
N LYS A 70 -20.94 -15.88 0.20
CA LYS A 70 -19.83 -15.67 -0.74
C LYS A 70 -20.35 -15.33 -2.15
N ASP A 71 -21.38 -16.03 -2.61
CA ASP A 71 -21.88 -15.88 -3.98
C ASP A 71 -22.56 -14.52 -4.21
N GLU A 72 -23.24 -13.99 -3.20
CA GLU A 72 -23.80 -12.63 -3.24
C GLU A 72 -22.69 -11.59 -3.34
N VAL A 73 -21.66 -11.66 -2.49
CA VAL A 73 -20.52 -10.72 -2.52
C VAL A 73 -19.74 -10.87 -3.83
N LEU A 74 -19.59 -12.09 -4.36
CA LEU A 74 -18.91 -12.36 -5.62
C LEU A 74 -19.51 -11.58 -6.79
N GLN A 75 -20.83 -11.34 -6.82
CA GLN A 75 -21.47 -10.58 -7.91
C GLN A 75 -20.88 -9.18 -8.04
N TYR A 76 -20.51 -8.55 -6.95
CA TYR A 76 -19.92 -7.21 -6.94
C TYR A 76 -18.43 -7.19 -7.32
N VAL A 77 -17.70 -8.24 -6.94
CA VAL A 77 -16.22 -8.26 -7.08
C VAL A 77 -15.71 -9.18 -8.20
N LYS A 78 -16.56 -9.72 -9.04
CA LYS A 78 -16.19 -10.68 -10.10
C LYS A 78 -15.12 -10.18 -11.09
N SER A 79 -14.95 -8.88 -11.23
CA SER A 79 -13.98 -8.29 -12.17
C SER A 79 -12.61 -8.00 -11.56
N VAL A 80 -12.39 -8.23 -10.27
CA VAL A 80 -11.06 -8.15 -9.66
C VAL A 80 -10.30 -9.46 -9.83
N SER A 81 -8.99 -9.43 -9.61
CA SER A 81 -8.17 -10.65 -9.61
C SER A 81 -8.56 -11.57 -8.47
N TYR A 82 -8.64 -12.87 -8.71
CA TYR A 82 -9.01 -13.91 -7.71
C TYR A 82 -10.32 -13.63 -6.98
N PRO A 83 -11.43 -13.37 -7.70
CA PRO A 83 -12.66 -12.87 -7.11
C PRO A 83 -13.30 -13.85 -6.12
N ASN A 84 -13.24 -15.15 -6.38
CA ASN A 84 -13.81 -16.18 -5.50
C ASN A 84 -13.18 -16.18 -4.10
N SER A 85 -11.85 -16.20 -4.02
CA SER A 85 -11.14 -16.16 -2.73
C SER A 85 -11.35 -14.84 -2.01
N LYS A 86 -11.41 -13.72 -2.76
CA LYS A 86 -11.63 -12.40 -2.18
C LYS A 86 -13.03 -12.25 -1.62
N ALA A 87 -14.06 -12.69 -2.35
CA ALA A 87 -15.43 -12.69 -1.85
C ALA A 87 -15.57 -13.51 -0.56
N GLU A 88 -14.98 -14.70 -0.54
CA GLU A 88 -14.97 -15.56 0.64
C GLU A 88 -14.26 -14.90 1.83
N HIS A 89 -13.07 -14.35 1.60
CA HIS A 89 -12.30 -13.66 2.66
C HIS A 89 -13.03 -12.42 3.19
N LEU A 90 -13.72 -11.64 2.34
CA LEU A 90 -14.50 -10.48 2.80
C LEU A 90 -15.61 -10.90 3.77
N VAL A 91 -16.37 -11.94 3.44
CA VAL A 91 -17.43 -12.46 4.31
C VAL A 91 -16.86 -13.02 5.62
N GLN A 92 -15.80 -13.84 5.53
CA GLN A 92 -15.17 -14.45 6.70
C GLN A 92 -14.53 -13.38 7.62
N MET A 93 -13.86 -12.39 7.04
CA MET A 93 -13.30 -11.26 7.75
C MET A 93 -14.39 -10.48 8.50
N ALA A 94 -15.51 -10.17 7.82
CA ALA A 94 -16.62 -9.46 8.45
C ALA A 94 -17.26 -10.27 9.61
N ARG A 95 -17.42 -11.59 9.46
CA ARG A 95 -17.88 -12.48 10.54
C ARG A 95 -16.94 -12.44 11.73
N LEU A 96 -15.64 -12.51 11.49
CA LEU A 96 -14.65 -12.47 12.57
C LEU A 96 -14.60 -11.09 13.26
N LEU A 97 -14.78 -10.00 12.52
CA LEU A 97 -14.93 -8.66 13.13
C LEU A 97 -16.15 -8.61 14.06
N MET A 98 -17.30 -9.16 13.64
CA MET A 98 -18.48 -9.21 14.49
C MET A 98 -18.27 -10.07 15.74
N GLU A 99 -17.65 -11.24 15.57
CA GLU A 99 -17.42 -12.21 16.64
C GLU A 99 -16.42 -11.72 17.71
N ARG A 100 -15.30 -11.13 17.27
CA ARG A 100 -14.15 -10.86 18.14
C ARG A 100 -13.90 -9.39 18.44
N HIS A 101 -14.43 -8.50 17.62
CA HIS A 101 -14.12 -7.07 17.66
C HIS A 101 -15.38 -6.18 17.70
N GLY A 102 -16.56 -6.77 17.96
CA GLY A 102 -17.82 -6.00 18.06
C GLY A 102 -18.20 -5.26 16.79
N GLY A 103 -17.68 -5.70 15.62
CA GLY A 103 -17.89 -5.04 14.33
C GLY A 103 -16.90 -3.90 14.03
N GLU A 104 -15.93 -3.64 14.88
CA GLU A 104 -14.91 -2.62 14.67
C GLU A 104 -13.64 -3.22 14.02
N VAL A 105 -12.96 -2.46 13.19
CA VAL A 105 -11.65 -2.87 12.65
C VAL A 105 -10.58 -2.58 13.70
N PRO A 106 -9.82 -3.59 14.17
CA PRO A 106 -8.84 -3.36 15.23
C PRO A 106 -7.65 -2.53 14.75
N ALA A 107 -7.19 -1.58 15.57
CA ALA A 107 -5.96 -0.83 15.38
C ALA A 107 -4.75 -1.56 16.00
N ASP A 108 -4.63 -2.85 15.73
CA ASP A 108 -3.56 -3.72 16.26
C ASP A 108 -3.06 -4.66 15.16
N PHE A 109 -1.73 -4.77 15.04
CA PHE A 109 -1.10 -5.53 13.97
C PHE A 109 -1.45 -7.02 14.00
N ASP A 110 -1.39 -7.64 15.16
CA ASP A 110 -1.61 -9.09 15.30
C ASP A 110 -3.08 -9.44 15.13
N ALA A 111 -3.97 -8.59 15.65
CA ALA A 111 -5.41 -8.71 15.43
C ALA A 111 -5.79 -8.55 13.96
N LEU A 112 -5.19 -7.61 13.24
CA LEU A 112 -5.39 -7.45 11.79
C LEU A 112 -4.91 -8.67 11.00
N VAL A 113 -3.71 -9.18 11.29
CA VAL A 113 -3.14 -10.35 10.59
C VAL A 113 -3.92 -11.64 10.89
N ALA A 114 -4.63 -11.71 12.02
CA ALA A 114 -5.51 -12.83 12.35
C ALA A 114 -6.80 -12.85 11.49
N LEU A 115 -7.14 -11.74 10.80
CA LEU A 115 -8.33 -11.69 9.94
C LEU A 115 -8.09 -12.44 8.62
N PRO A 116 -9.08 -13.22 8.14
CA PRO A 116 -8.99 -13.92 6.85
C PRO A 116 -8.66 -12.99 5.69
N GLY A 117 -7.65 -13.34 4.89
CA GLY A 117 -7.21 -12.54 3.74
C GLY A 117 -6.35 -11.33 4.07
N VAL A 118 -6.03 -11.10 5.34
CA VAL A 118 -5.16 -10.00 5.80
C VAL A 118 -3.77 -10.52 6.09
N GLY A 119 -2.81 -10.16 5.25
CA GLY A 119 -1.39 -10.44 5.50
C GLY A 119 -0.67 -9.23 6.09
N ARG A 120 0.64 -9.42 6.42
CA ARG A 120 1.52 -8.35 6.95
C ARG A 120 1.43 -7.04 6.16
N LYS A 121 1.46 -7.11 4.82
CA LYS A 121 1.37 -5.91 3.97
C LYS A 121 0.06 -5.18 4.18
N THR A 122 -1.07 -5.90 4.17
CA THR A 122 -2.41 -5.32 4.38
C THR A 122 -2.51 -4.69 5.76
N ALA A 123 -2.05 -5.37 6.81
CA ALA A 123 -2.03 -4.83 8.18
C ALA A 123 -1.20 -3.54 8.27
N ASN A 124 0.00 -3.50 7.69
CA ASN A 124 0.82 -2.29 7.65
C ASN A 124 0.13 -1.13 6.90
N VAL A 125 -0.53 -1.41 5.76
CA VAL A 125 -1.31 -0.39 5.04
C VAL A 125 -2.44 0.14 5.91
N MET A 126 -3.20 -0.74 6.57
CA MET A 126 -4.30 -0.34 7.45
C MET A 126 -3.82 0.55 8.58
N LEU A 127 -2.80 0.13 9.32
CA LEU A 127 -2.27 0.89 10.46
C LEU A 127 -1.70 2.25 10.02
N SER A 128 -1.03 2.30 8.87
CA SER A 128 -0.49 3.54 8.33
C SER A 128 -1.58 4.49 7.83
N VAL A 129 -2.55 3.98 7.05
CA VAL A 129 -3.53 4.85 6.37
C VAL A 129 -4.70 5.24 7.28
N ALA A 130 -5.22 4.29 8.08
CA ALA A 130 -6.39 4.56 8.93
C ALA A 130 -6.01 5.25 10.26
N TRP A 131 -4.83 4.97 10.81
CA TRP A 131 -4.42 5.47 12.15
C TRP A 131 -3.12 6.28 12.15
N GLY A 132 -2.47 6.46 11.00
CA GLY A 132 -1.25 7.27 10.90
C GLY A 132 -0.02 6.64 11.56
N GLU A 133 -0.04 5.33 11.84
CA GLU A 133 1.10 4.65 12.43
C GLU A 133 2.30 4.64 11.49
N ALA A 134 3.50 4.71 12.07
CA ALA A 134 4.77 4.64 11.36
C ALA A 134 5.04 3.24 10.78
N ARG A 135 4.22 2.81 9.82
CA ARG A 135 4.30 1.51 9.15
C ARG A 135 4.62 1.65 7.67
N MET A 136 5.61 0.91 7.23
CA MET A 136 6.04 0.87 5.82
C MET A 136 5.59 -0.45 5.18
N ALA A 137 4.56 -0.38 4.35
CA ALA A 137 4.13 -1.55 3.59
C ALA A 137 4.95 -1.69 2.30
N VAL A 138 5.79 -2.71 2.21
CA VAL A 138 6.67 -2.91 1.06
C VAL A 138 5.99 -3.77 0.00
N ASP A 139 5.54 -3.11 -1.07
CA ASP A 139 5.07 -3.76 -2.30
C ASP A 139 6.17 -3.78 -3.37
N THR A 140 5.84 -4.22 -4.57
CA THR A 140 6.78 -4.26 -5.70
C THR A 140 7.27 -2.88 -6.12
N HIS A 141 6.48 -1.82 -5.92
CA HIS A 141 6.89 -0.44 -6.22
C HIS A 141 7.87 0.06 -5.17
N VAL A 142 7.52 -0.01 -3.90
CA VAL A 142 8.39 0.38 -2.78
C VAL A 142 9.72 -0.38 -2.85
N PHE A 143 9.67 -1.70 -3.04
CA PHE A 143 10.86 -2.54 -3.17
C PHE A 143 11.78 -2.06 -4.30
N ARG A 144 11.24 -1.93 -5.51
CA ARG A 144 12.01 -1.53 -6.70
C ARG A 144 12.57 -0.12 -6.58
N VAL A 145 11.73 0.83 -6.18
CA VAL A 145 12.08 2.25 -6.15
C VAL A 145 13.15 2.53 -5.10
N SER A 146 13.02 1.96 -3.91
CA SER A 146 14.01 2.12 -2.84
C SER A 146 15.40 1.58 -3.21
N HIS A 147 15.47 0.46 -3.94
CA HIS A 147 16.72 -0.06 -4.49
C HIS A 147 17.29 0.85 -5.59
N ARG A 148 16.46 1.27 -6.55
CA ARG A 148 16.91 2.12 -7.66
C ARG A 148 17.39 3.50 -7.20
N ILE A 149 16.70 4.11 -6.26
CA ILE A 149 17.16 5.34 -5.64
C ILE A 149 18.47 5.10 -4.86
N GLY A 150 18.63 3.92 -4.27
CA GLY A 150 19.73 3.54 -3.41
C GLY A 150 19.50 3.93 -1.94
N LEU A 151 18.22 3.95 -1.51
CA LEU A 151 17.85 4.08 -0.10
C LEU A 151 18.19 2.82 0.68
N VAL A 152 18.07 1.66 0.05
CA VAL A 152 18.37 0.36 0.66
C VAL A 152 19.58 -0.31 0.00
N SER A 153 20.20 -1.23 0.73
CA SER A 153 21.31 -2.04 0.24
C SER A 153 20.80 -3.15 -0.68
N GLU A 154 21.64 -3.55 -1.66
CA GLU A 154 21.41 -4.75 -2.48
C GLU A 154 21.24 -6.04 -1.63
N LYS A 155 21.74 -6.03 -0.38
CA LYS A 155 21.58 -7.13 0.58
C LYS A 155 20.15 -7.22 1.15
N CYS A 156 19.32 -6.19 1.01
CA CYS A 156 17.91 -6.21 1.42
C CYS A 156 17.08 -6.93 0.35
N THR A 157 17.18 -8.25 0.28
CA THR A 157 16.56 -9.09 -0.77
C THR A 157 15.10 -9.45 -0.51
N THR A 158 14.57 -9.14 0.68
CA THR A 158 13.17 -9.42 1.04
C THR A 158 12.39 -8.14 1.34
N PRO A 159 11.06 -8.12 1.14
CA PRO A 159 10.22 -6.98 1.53
C PRO A 159 10.41 -6.59 3.00
N TYR A 160 10.53 -7.55 3.90
CA TYR A 160 10.76 -7.30 5.33
C TYR A 160 12.11 -6.63 5.62
N ALA A 161 13.19 -7.04 4.93
CA ALA A 161 14.49 -6.39 5.07
C ALA A 161 14.46 -4.94 4.57
N VAL A 162 13.73 -4.68 3.47
CA VAL A 162 13.52 -3.32 2.94
C VAL A 162 12.69 -2.48 3.91
N GLU A 163 11.60 -3.02 4.46
CA GLU A 163 10.77 -2.37 5.48
C GLU A 163 11.62 -1.90 6.66
N LYS A 164 12.39 -2.82 7.26
CA LYS A 164 13.26 -2.51 8.41
C LYS A 164 14.29 -1.41 8.11
N GLU A 165 14.89 -1.45 6.92
CA GLU A 165 15.90 -0.47 6.54
C GLU A 165 15.26 0.92 6.29
N LEU A 166 14.09 1.00 5.65
CA LEU A 166 13.38 2.25 5.41
C LEU A 166 12.92 2.90 6.72
N VAL A 167 12.27 2.14 7.59
CA VAL A 167 11.77 2.61 8.88
C VAL A 167 12.91 3.11 9.78
N LYS A 168 14.09 2.50 9.71
CA LYS A 168 15.26 2.93 10.48
C LYS A 168 15.76 4.34 10.12
N HIS A 169 15.53 4.80 8.89
CA HIS A 169 16.16 6.00 8.35
C HIS A 169 15.17 7.13 8.04
N ILE A 170 13.87 6.84 8.01
CA ILE A 170 12.81 7.82 7.79
C ILE A 170 12.19 8.14 9.15
N PRO A 171 12.03 9.42 9.53
CA PRO A 171 11.32 9.83 10.74
C PRO A 171 9.90 9.26 10.77
N ASP A 172 9.44 8.87 11.96
CA ASP A 172 8.16 8.18 12.14
C ASP A 172 6.99 8.96 11.55
N GLU A 173 6.95 10.27 11.72
CA GLU A 173 5.91 11.16 11.20
C GLU A 173 5.89 11.26 9.66
N LEU A 174 6.97 10.87 8.99
CA LEU A 174 7.06 10.87 7.53
C LEU A 174 6.80 9.49 6.91
N ILE A 175 6.86 8.40 7.69
CA ILE A 175 6.75 7.03 7.16
C ILE A 175 5.45 6.82 6.39
N PRO A 176 4.25 7.23 6.86
CA PRO A 176 3.01 7.06 6.10
C PRO A 176 3.05 7.75 4.74
N ARG A 177 3.55 8.98 4.68
CA ARG A 177 3.70 9.71 3.41
C ARG A 177 4.80 9.14 2.53
N ALA A 178 5.94 8.77 3.12
CA ALA A 178 7.06 8.19 2.38
C ALA A 178 6.70 6.87 1.70
N HIS A 179 5.84 6.06 2.31
CA HIS A 179 5.24 4.89 1.68
C HIS A 179 4.52 5.26 0.37
N HIS A 180 3.66 6.27 0.41
CA HIS A 180 2.92 6.72 -0.77
C HIS A 180 3.82 7.42 -1.80
N TRP A 181 4.85 8.18 -1.38
CA TRP A 181 5.85 8.74 -2.30
C TRP A 181 6.53 7.64 -3.14
N LEU A 182 6.94 6.55 -2.50
CA LEU A 182 7.60 5.44 -3.19
C LEU A 182 6.64 4.71 -4.13
N ILE A 183 5.38 4.49 -3.73
CA ILE A 183 4.35 3.86 -4.57
C ILE A 183 4.04 4.73 -5.78
N LEU A 184 3.65 5.99 -5.56
CA LEU A 184 3.22 6.89 -6.63
C LEU A 184 4.37 7.18 -7.61
N HIS A 185 5.58 7.42 -7.09
CA HIS A 185 6.77 7.55 -7.92
C HIS A 185 7.03 6.29 -8.74
N GLY A 186 6.84 5.12 -8.16
CA GLY A 186 6.99 3.83 -8.84
C GLY A 186 5.92 3.57 -9.91
N ARG A 187 4.70 4.06 -9.71
CA ARG A 187 3.59 3.93 -10.66
C ARG A 187 3.77 4.84 -11.87
N TYR A 188 4.11 6.09 -11.65
CA TYR A 188 4.00 7.14 -12.66
C TYR A 188 5.33 7.55 -13.29
N VAL A 189 6.45 7.46 -12.56
CA VAL A 189 7.78 7.92 -12.99
C VAL A 189 8.76 6.75 -13.09
N CYS A 190 9.10 6.11 -11.98
CA CYS A 190 10.10 5.04 -11.90
C CYS A 190 9.46 3.67 -12.23
N LYS A 191 8.85 3.55 -13.41
CA LYS A 191 8.19 2.33 -13.89
C LYS A 191 9.17 1.14 -13.94
N SER A 192 8.64 -0.11 -13.85
CA SER A 192 9.47 -1.32 -13.93
C SER A 192 10.19 -1.40 -15.28
N GLN A 193 9.45 -1.15 -16.35
CA GLN A 193 9.96 -1.02 -17.72
C GLN A 193 9.94 0.44 -18.15
N LYS A 194 10.98 0.87 -18.90
CA LYS A 194 11.13 2.23 -19.46
C LYS A 194 10.84 3.34 -18.42
N PRO A 195 11.61 3.40 -17.31
CA PRO A 195 11.46 4.48 -16.33
C PRO A 195 11.74 5.84 -16.97
N LYS A 196 10.99 6.86 -16.57
CA LYS A 196 11.09 8.22 -17.09
C LYS A 196 12.24 9.00 -16.46
N CYS A 197 13.48 8.48 -16.54
CA CYS A 197 14.65 9.09 -15.87
C CYS A 197 14.99 10.49 -16.39
N GLY A 198 14.69 10.81 -17.65
CA GLY A 198 14.92 12.14 -18.24
C GLY A 198 14.09 13.25 -17.56
N GLU A 199 12.85 12.93 -17.14
CA GLU A 199 11.90 13.87 -16.53
C GLU A 199 11.87 13.73 -14.99
N CYS A 200 12.73 12.87 -14.42
CA CYS A 200 12.66 12.51 -13.00
C CYS A 200 13.36 13.57 -12.12
N GLY A 201 12.58 14.26 -11.28
CA GLY A 201 13.11 15.32 -10.40
C GLY A 201 14.12 14.84 -9.36
N ILE A 202 14.19 13.54 -9.07
CA ILE A 202 15.18 12.97 -8.16
C ILE A 202 16.42 12.40 -8.88
N ARG A 203 16.53 12.57 -10.20
CA ARG A 203 17.60 11.99 -11.02
C ARG A 203 18.99 12.34 -10.48
N ALA A 204 19.19 13.58 -10.05
CA ALA A 204 20.49 14.10 -9.60
C ALA A 204 21.09 13.35 -8.40
N PHE A 205 20.25 12.74 -7.55
CA PHE A 205 20.69 11.97 -6.38
C PHE A 205 20.29 10.49 -6.41
N CYS A 206 19.62 10.04 -7.47
CA CYS A 206 19.23 8.66 -7.66
C CYS A 206 20.44 7.81 -8.09
N LYS A 207 20.69 6.67 -7.40
CA LYS A 207 21.78 5.74 -7.75
C LYS A 207 21.68 5.21 -9.18
N GLU A 208 20.48 4.85 -9.62
CA GLU A 208 20.23 4.38 -10.98
C GLU A 208 20.24 5.53 -11.99
N GLY A 209 19.68 6.69 -11.63
CA GLY A 209 19.61 7.87 -12.48
C GLY A 209 21.00 8.40 -12.87
N SER A 210 22.00 8.27 -12.00
CA SER A 210 23.39 8.65 -12.30
C SER A 210 24.07 7.75 -13.34
N LYS A 211 23.67 6.49 -13.47
CA LYS A 211 24.20 5.56 -14.48
C LYS A 211 23.73 5.93 -15.91
N HIS A 212 22.53 6.48 -16.04
CA HIS A 212 21.98 6.92 -17.31
C HIS A 212 22.52 8.28 -17.80
N GLN A 213 23.36 8.96 -17.03
CA GLN A 213 24.06 10.17 -17.49
C GLN A 213 25.32 9.86 -18.35
N GLN A 214 25.82 8.64 -18.30
CA GLN A 214 27.07 8.27 -19.02
C GLN A 214 26.83 7.78 -20.46
N ASN A 215 25.58 7.72 -20.92
CA ASN A 215 25.21 7.21 -22.25
C ASN A 215 24.52 8.28 -23.16
N VAL A 216 24.87 9.56 -22.96
CA VAL A 216 24.47 10.67 -23.86
C VAL A 216 25.70 11.38 -24.35
#